data_7b2c8aab361c8998bd7aeb15a8716632
#
_entry.id   7b2c8aab361c8998bd7aeb15a8716632
#
_cell.length_a   1.000
_cell.length_b   1.000
_cell.length_c   1.000
_cell.angle_alpha   90.00
_cell.angle_beta   90.00
_cell.angle_gamma   90.00
#
_symmetry.space_group_name_H-M   'P 1'
#
loop_
_entity.id
_entity.type
_entity.pdbx_description
1 polymer ?
#
loop_
_entity_poly.entity_id
_entity_poly.type
_entity_poly.pdbx_seq_one_letter_code
_entity_poly.pdbx_strand_id
1 'polypeptide(L)'
;MAITPTREQFSEFAHGTREGEVVMLNLLHFARPDGESAGGQAGEDRSHSSGAGAYREYSDQVIKMVEARGGKVIWTGRPEHVLIGDSDGDGWDMVALVSYPSRTAFMEMVTSPKYEQAHEHRARGLDRTVLLACEPVLNALSSRAVDGGGSGESHGDG
;
A
#
# COMPACT_ATOMS: atom_id res chain seq x y z
N MET A 1 11.18 0.76 15.37
CA MET A 1 10.73 0.16 14.12
C MET A 1 10.73 1.17 13.02
N ALA A 2 11.25 0.79 11.85
CA ALA A 2 11.33 1.70 10.73
C ALA A 2 9.95 1.87 10.08
N ILE A 3 9.55 3.09 9.86
CA ILE A 3 8.37 3.44 9.07
C ILE A 3 8.75 4.28 7.85
N THR A 4 10.02 4.60 7.72
CA THR A 4 10.58 5.31 6.57
C THR A 4 11.78 4.50 6.05
N PRO A 5 12.11 4.63 4.77
CA PRO A 5 13.28 3.94 4.24
C PRO A 5 14.57 4.49 4.83
N THR A 6 15.59 3.64 4.92
CA THR A 6 16.93 4.12 5.19
C THR A 6 17.45 4.83 3.95
N ARG A 7 18.51 5.62 4.14
CA ARG A 7 19.16 6.29 3.01
C ARG A 7 19.64 5.29 1.96
N GLU A 8 20.16 4.16 2.41
CA GLU A 8 20.65 3.11 1.52
C GLU A 8 19.52 2.49 0.72
N GLN A 9 18.43 2.08 1.39
CA GLN A 9 17.27 1.50 0.74
C GLN A 9 16.68 2.46 -0.32
N PHE A 10 16.57 3.73 0.03
CA PHE A 10 16.04 4.73 -0.89
C PHE A 10 16.96 4.92 -2.10
N SER A 11 18.27 4.99 -1.84
CA SER A 11 19.28 5.15 -2.90
C SER A 11 19.30 3.95 -3.84
N GLU A 12 19.26 2.74 -3.31
CA GLU A 12 19.23 1.52 -4.12
C GLU A 12 18.02 1.49 -5.03
N PHE A 13 16.86 1.85 -4.50
CA PHE A 13 15.65 1.92 -5.30
C PHE A 13 15.75 3.01 -6.38
N ALA A 14 16.25 4.18 -6.00
CA ALA A 14 16.35 5.32 -6.92
C ALA A 14 17.31 5.06 -8.08
N HIS A 15 18.37 4.30 -7.83
CA HIS A 15 19.39 3.97 -8.85
C HIS A 15 19.10 2.68 -9.62
N GLY A 16 17.98 2.03 -9.34
CA GLY A 16 17.59 0.84 -10.09
C GLY A 16 17.36 1.15 -11.58
N THR A 17 17.74 0.22 -12.42
CA THR A 17 17.70 0.40 -13.88
C THR A 17 16.51 -0.27 -14.56
N ARG A 18 15.76 -1.11 -13.83
CA ARG A 18 14.60 -1.77 -14.43
C ARG A 18 13.50 -0.77 -14.73
N GLU A 19 13.03 -0.78 -15.95
CA GLU A 19 11.92 0.06 -16.39
C GLU A 19 10.61 -0.71 -16.30
N GLY A 20 9.49 0.02 -16.38
CA GLY A 20 8.16 -0.57 -16.39
C GLY A 20 7.49 -0.58 -15.02
N GLU A 21 6.36 -1.25 -14.96
CA GLU A 21 5.51 -1.28 -13.78
C GLU A 21 6.24 -1.79 -12.54
N VAL A 22 6.00 -1.12 -11.42
CA VAL A 22 6.41 -1.58 -10.11
C VAL A 22 5.17 -1.66 -9.21
N VAL A 23 5.04 -2.77 -8.49
CA VAL A 23 3.96 -2.94 -7.52
C VAL A 23 4.55 -2.88 -6.13
N MET A 24 4.05 -1.95 -5.34
CA MET A 24 4.45 -1.81 -3.94
C MET A 24 3.54 -2.66 -3.07
N LEU A 25 4.13 -3.64 -2.41
CA LEU A 25 3.43 -4.45 -1.41
C LEU A 25 3.65 -3.81 -0.05
N ASN A 26 2.57 -3.41 0.59
CA ASN A 26 2.59 -2.78 1.90
C ASN A 26 2.03 -3.73 2.93
N LEU A 27 2.80 -4.00 3.96
CA LEU A 27 2.32 -4.65 5.18
C LEU A 27 2.23 -3.58 6.24
N LEU A 28 1.07 -3.42 6.84
CA LEU A 28 0.77 -2.31 7.74
C LEU A 28 0.33 -2.81 9.10
N HIS A 29 0.95 -2.25 10.13
CA HIS A 29 0.55 -2.43 11.52
C HIS A 29 0.25 -1.05 12.08
N PHE A 30 -1.02 -0.81 12.41
CA PHE A 30 -1.46 0.50 12.86
C PHE A 30 -1.05 0.76 14.31
N ALA A 31 -0.67 2.01 14.56
CA ALA A 31 -0.37 2.45 15.91
C ALA A 31 -1.63 2.36 16.78
N ARG A 32 -1.45 1.93 18.00
CA ARG A 32 -2.54 1.80 18.96
C ARG A 32 -2.31 2.75 20.12
N PRO A 33 -3.39 3.25 20.73
CA PRO A 33 -3.23 4.07 21.91
C PRO A 33 -2.49 3.31 23.02
N ASP A 34 -1.73 4.03 23.82
CA ASP A 34 -0.98 3.43 24.93
C ASP A 34 -1.90 2.63 25.85
N GLY A 35 -1.51 1.39 26.14
CA GLY A 35 -2.23 0.52 27.05
C GLY A 35 -3.23 -0.42 26.41
N GLU A 36 -3.46 -0.34 25.11
CA GLU A 36 -4.33 -1.29 24.43
C GLU A 36 -3.52 -2.44 23.85
N SER A 37 -3.79 -3.63 24.34
CA SER A 37 -3.19 -4.83 23.79
C SER A 37 -3.99 -5.31 22.58
N ALA A 38 -3.31 -6.05 21.71
CA ALA A 38 -3.86 -6.52 20.45
C ALA A 38 -5.06 -7.48 20.58
N GLY A 39 -5.47 -7.84 21.75
CA GLY A 39 -6.63 -8.70 21.99
C GLY A 39 -7.91 -7.96 22.39
N GLY A 40 -7.90 -6.65 22.34
CA GLY A 40 -9.07 -5.88 22.69
C GLY A 40 -10.21 -6.10 21.72
N GLN A 41 -11.40 -6.25 22.26
CA GLN A 41 -12.59 -6.48 21.45
C GLN A 41 -12.77 -5.43 20.38
N ALA A 42 -13.25 -5.86 19.23
CA ALA A 42 -13.62 -4.98 18.15
C ALA A 42 -14.79 -4.10 18.57
N GLY A 43 -14.49 -3.02 19.24
CA GLY A 43 -15.45 -1.97 19.47
C GLY A 43 -15.58 -1.13 18.22
N GLU A 44 -16.77 -0.79 17.88
CA GLU A 44 -17.13 -0.20 16.60
C GLU A 44 -16.59 1.20 16.33
N ASP A 45 -15.88 1.81 17.23
CA ASP A 45 -15.54 3.23 17.09
C ASP A 45 -14.04 3.51 17.23
N ARG A 46 -13.21 2.61 16.72
CA ARG A 46 -11.77 2.80 16.75
C ARG A 46 -11.21 3.67 15.65
N SER A 47 -12.10 4.18 14.79
CA SER A 47 -11.65 4.80 13.54
C SER A 47 -11.15 6.23 13.71
N HIS A 48 -11.44 6.91 14.78
CA HIS A 48 -11.15 8.33 14.86
C HIS A 48 -9.97 8.72 15.76
N SER A 49 -9.58 7.88 16.68
CA SER A 49 -8.47 8.16 17.58
C SER A 49 -7.33 7.17 17.47
N SER A 50 -7.42 6.23 16.54
CA SER A 50 -6.45 5.17 16.35
C SER A 50 -5.50 5.48 15.21
N GLY A 51 -4.39 4.75 15.13
CA GLY A 51 -3.49 4.82 14.00
C GLY A 51 -4.18 4.52 12.67
N ALA A 52 -5.23 3.69 12.69
CA ALA A 52 -6.02 3.40 11.50
C ALA A 52 -6.69 4.66 10.92
N GLY A 53 -7.18 5.54 11.78
CA GLY A 53 -7.77 6.81 11.33
C GLY A 53 -6.75 7.72 10.69
N ALA A 54 -5.58 7.87 11.28
CA ALA A 54 -4.49 8.66 10.71
C ALA A 54 -4.02 8.09 9.38
N TYR A 55 -3.93 6.77 9.28
CA TYR A 55 -3.54 6.13 8.02
C TYR A 55 -4.60 6.30 6.95
N ARG A 56 -5.88 6.33 7.32
CA ARG A 56 -6.96 6.60 6.36
C ARG A 56 -6.85 8.00 5.77
N GLU A 57 -6.54 9.01 6.58
CA GLU A 57 -6.30 10.37 6.10
C GLU A 57 -5.13 10.40 5.11
N TYR A 58 -4.07 9.68 5.43
CA TYR A 58 -2.94 9.53 4.51
C TYR A 58 -3.38 8.90 3.20
N SER A 59 -4.12 7.79 3.27
CA SER A 59 -4.58 7.08 2.07
C SER A 59 -5.45 7.95 1.18
N ASP A 60 -6.38 8.69 1.77
CA ASP A 60 -7.27 9.56 1.00
C ASP A 60 -6.52 10.61 0.20
N GLN A 61 -5.45 11.14 0.76
CA GLN A 61 -4.60 12.10 0.06
C GLN A 61 -3.70 11.45 -0.97
N VAL A 62 -3.08 10.33 -0.60
CA VAL A 62 -2.06 9.68 -1.43
C VAL A 62 -2.66 8.96 -2.63
N ILE A 63 -3.86 8.40 -2.51
CA ILE A 63 -4.54 7.78 -3.64
C ILE A 63 -4.66 8.74 -4.81
N LYS A 64 -5.01 9.98 -4.54
CA LYS A 64 -5.11 11.01 -5.58
C LYS A 64 -3.76 11.30 -6.24
N MET A 65 -2.69 11.31 -5.45
CA MET A 65 -1.35 11.52 -5.97
C MET A 65 -0.87 10.34 -6.83
N VAL A 66 -1.20 9.12 -6.39
CA VAL A 66 -0.89 7.90 -7.14
C VAL A 66 -1.59 7.92 -8.49
N GLU A 67 -2.89 8.22 -8.48
CA GLU A 67 -3.68 8.27 -9.71
C GLU A 67 -3.20 9.37 -10.65
N ALA A 68 -2.79 10.51 -10.13
CA ALA A 68 -2.25 11.61 -10.93
C ALA A 68 -0.99 11.22 -11.68
N ARG A 69 -0.28 10.20 -11.23
CA ARG A 69 0.94 9.70 -11.86
C ARG A 69 0.73 8.38 -12.61
N GLY A 70 -0.51 8.02 -12.89
CA GLY A 70 -0.85 6.82 -13.62
C GLY A 70 -0.82 5.54 -12.82
N GLY A 71 -0.69 5.65 -11.51
CA GLY A 71 -0.76 4.50 -10.62
C GLY A 71 -2.15 4.23 -10.10
N LYS A 72 -2.29 3.19 -9.31
CA LYS A 72 -3.56 2.87 -8.64
C LYS A 72 -3.36 1.84 -7.54
N VAL A 73 -4.26 1.87 -6.57
CA VAL A 73 -4.38 0.79 -5.59
C VAL A 73 -5.10 -0.35 -6.27
N ILE A 74 -4.42 -1.48 -6.43
CA ILE A 74 -4.99 -2.61 -7.17
C ILE A 74 -5.63 -3.65 -6.27
N TRP A 75 -5.28 -3.67 -4.99
CA TRP A 75 -5.87 -4.61 -4.05
C TRP A 75 -5.54 -4.22 -2.61
N THR A 76 -6.48 -4.39 -1.71
CA THR A 76 -6.26 -4.30 -0.28
C THR A 76 -6.94 -5.46 0.41
N GLY A 77 -6.38 -5.90 1.53
CA GLY A 77 -6.98 -6.98 2.31
C GLY A 77 -6.56 -6.91 3.75
N ARG A 78 -7.35 -7.57 4.60
CA ARG A 78 -7.03 -7.73 6.01
C ARG A 78 -6.57 -9.16 6.25
N PRO A 79 -5.35 -9.37 6.75
CA PRO A 79 -4.92 -10.71 7.12
C PRO A 79 -5.83 -11.31 8.18
N GLU A 80 -6.26 -12.53 7.97
CA GLU A 80 -7.13 -13.24 8.93
C GLU A 80 -6.34 -14.21 9.78
N HIS A 81 -5.45 -14.96 9.16
CA HIS A 81 -4.68 -16.00 9.82
C HIS A 81 -3.28 -16.10 9.24
N VAL A 82 -2.31 -16.40 10.09
CA VAL A 82 -1.01 -16.87 9.62
C VAL A 82 -1.14 -18.37 9.41
N LEU A 83 -1.32 -18.78 8.17
CA LEU A 83 -1.47 -20.20 7.85
C LEU A 83 -0.15 -20.94 7.87
N ILE A 84 0.93 -20.27 7.46
CA ILE A 84 2.29 -20.81 7.48
C ILE A 84 3.22 -19.66 7.87
N GLY A 85 4.10 -19.92 8.79
CA GLY A 85 5.09 -18.96 9.25
C GLY A 85 4.94 -18.65 10.72
N ASP A 86 5.76 -17.71 11.20
CA ASP A 86 5.76 -17.33 12.59
C ASP A 86 4.56 -16.45 12.91
N SER A 87 3.86 -16.81 13.97
CA SER A 87 2.71 -16.05 14.45
C SER A 87 3.06 -15.18 15.65
N ASP A 88 4.34 -14.92 15.85
CA ASP A 88 4.79 -14.13 16.98
C ASP A 88 4.43 -12.66 16.84
N GLY A 89 3.86 -12.13 17.88
CA GLY A 89 3.50 -10.72 17.94
C GLY A 89 2.15 -10.43 17.31
N ASP A 90 1.93 -9.15 17.16
CA ASP A 90 0.64 -8.59 16.72
C ASP A 90 0.48 -8.65 15.23
N GLY A 91 0.65 -9.54 14.51
CA GLY A 91 0.35 -9.67 13.08
C GLY A 91 0.27 -8.35 12.29
N TRP A 92 -0.24 -8.46 11.10
CA TRP A 92 -0.43 -7.28 10.23
C TRP A 92 -1.92 -6.93 10.18
N ASP A 93 -2.21 -5.63 10.22
CA ASP A 93 -3.60 -5.15 10.18
C ASP A 93 -4.14 -5.04 8.76
N MET A 94 -3.25 -4.76 7.79
CA MET A 94 -3.67 -4.57 6.41
C MET A 94 -2.52 -4.90 5.45
N VAL A 95 -2.89 -5.39 4.28
CA VAL A 95 -2.00 -5.54 3.13
C VAL A 95 -2.57 -4.68 2.01
N ALA A 96 -1.71 -3.93 1.35
CA ALA A 96 -2.12 -3.12 0.20
C ALA A 96 -1.13 -3.31 -0.95
N LEU A 97 -1.65 -3.48 -2.15
CA LEU A 97 -0.87 -3.52 -3.38
C LEU A 97 -1.15 -2.26 -4.18
N VAL A 98 -0.09 -1.48 -4.43
CA VAL A 98 -0.20 -0.24 -5.17
C VAL A 98 0.69 -0.32 -6.39
N SER A 99 0.10 -0.16 -7.56
CA SER A 99 0.82 -0.20 -8.83
C SER A 99 1.24 1.21 -9.25
N TYR A 100 2.45 1.33 -9.74
CA TYR A 100 2.97 2.54 -10.37
C TYR A 100 3.47 2.17 -11.78
N PRO A 101 3.28 3.03 -12.78
CA PRO A 101 3.73 2.72 -14.14
C PRO A 101 5.25 2.63 -14.25
N SER A 102 5.98 3.25 -13.34
CA SER A 102 7.43 3.25 -13.34
C SER A 102 7.98 3.59 -11.96
N ARG A 103 9.23 3.28 -11.76
CA ARG A 103 10.00 3.69 -10.59
C ARG A 103 10.03 5.21 -10.46
N THR A 104 10.20 5.89 -11.58
CA THR A 104 10.22 7.35 -11.65
C THR A 104 8.92 7.95 -11.13
N ALA A 105 7.78 7.41 -11.51
CA ALA A 105 6.48 7.89 -11.04
C ALA A 105 6.37 7.82 -9.52
N PHE A 106 6.81 6.73 -8.91
CA PHE A 106 6.85 6.59 -7.47
C PHE A 106 7.78 7.63 -6.84
N MET A 107 8.99 7.76 -7.38
CA MET A 107 9.99 8.69 -6.85
C MET A 107 9.52 10.14 -6.90
N GLU A 108 8.91 10.54 -8.00
CA GLU A 108 8.35 11.88 -8.15
C GLU A 108 7.27 12.17 -7.11
N MET A 109 6.44 11.18 -6.83
CA MET A 109 5.39 11.32 -5.83
C MET A 109 5.95 11.48 -4.43
N VAL A 110 6.83 10.57 -4.01
CA VAL A 110 7.33 10.56 -2.63
C VAL A 110 8.28 11.71 -2.31
N THR A 111 8.83 12.35 -3.33
CA THR A 111 9.68 13.52 -3.16
C THR A 111 8.91 14.84 -3.32
N SER A 112 7.62 14.78 -3.60
CA SER A 112 6.80 15.99 -3.76
C SER A 112 6.44 16.61 -2.40
N PRO A 113 6.26 17.94 -2.34
CA PRO A 113 5.85 18.61 -1.10
C PRO A 113 4.50 18.13 -0.56
N LYS A 114 3.57 17.79 -1.45
CA LYS A 114 2.27 17.26 -1.04
C LYS A 114 2.41 15.92 -0.32
N TYR A 115 3.30 15.06 -0.80
CA TYR A 115 3.53 13.78 -0.15
C TYR A 115 4.16 13.98 1.22
N GLU A 116 5.08 14.91 1.35
CA GLU A 116 5.72 15.21 2.62
C GLU A 116 4.69 15.56 3.69
N GLN A 117 3.69 16.36 3.34
CA GLN A 117 2.59 16.70 4.24
C GLN A 117 1.74 15.48 4.60
N ALA A 118 1.41 14.66 3.61
CA ALA A 118 0.64 13.44 3.84
C ALA A 118 1.39 12.42 4.68
N HIS A 119 2.70 12.38 4.53
CA HIS A 119 3.57 11.45 5.26
C HIS A 119 3.46 11.61 6.78
N GLU A 120 3.15 12.78 7.28
CA GLU A 120 2.93 12.99 8.71
C GLU A 120 1.78 12.13 9.24
N HIS A 121 0.71 12.01 8.49
CA HIS A 121 -0.41 11.15 8.85
C HIS A 121 -0.01 9.68 8.83
N ARG A 122 0.81 9.30 7.86
CA ARG A 122 1.32 7.94 7.78
C ARG A 122 2.19 7.62 8.99
N ALA A 123 3.09 8.51 9.34
CA ALA A 123 3.99 8.32 10.48
C ALA A 123 3.24 8.20 11.80
N ARG A 124 2.17 8.97 11.97
CA ARG A 124 1.33 8.86 13.17
C ARG A 124 0.47 7.61 13.19
N GLY A 125 0.12 7.12 12.01
CA GLY A 125 -0.79 6.00 11.87
C GLY A 125 -0.14 4.62 11.94
N LEU A 126 1.15 4.52 11.74
CA LEU A 126 1.85 3.24 11.67
C LEU A 126 2.81 3.04 12.84
N ASP A 127 2.73 1.87 13.45
CA ASP A 127 3.68 1.39 14.43
C ASP A 127 4.81 0.62 13.73
N ARG A 128 4.44 -0.16 12.74
CA ARG A 128 5.36 -1.03 12.01
C ARG A 128 4.88 -1.18 10.57
N THR A 129 5.81 -1.26 9.64
CA THR A 129 5.47 -1.47 8.23
C THR A 129 6.60 -2.16 7.49
N VAL A 130 6.23 -2.87 6.45
CA VAL A 130 7.17 -3.36 5.43
C VAL A 130 6.66 -2.89 4.08
N LEU A 131 7.54 -2.34 3.28
CA LEU A 131 7.24 -1.91 1.93
C LEU A 131 8.21 -2.61 0.98
N LEU A 132 7.67 -3.46 0.12
CA LEU A 132 8.45 -4.18 -0.87
C LEU A 132 8.12 -3.68 -2.27
N ALA A 133 9.14 -3.25 -3.00
CA ALA A 133 9.01 -2.92 -4.41
C ALA A 133 9.13 -4.20 -5.22
N CYS A 134 8.09 -4.57 -5.93
CA CYS A 134 8.02 -5.83 -6.64
C CYS A 134 7.97 -5.63 -8.15
N GLU A 135 8.75 -6.43 -8.87
CA GLU A 135 8.61 -6.56 -10.30
C GLU A 135 7.45 -7.52 -10.57
N PRO A 136 6.41 -7.11 -11.29
CA PRO A 136 5.32 -8.04 -11.60
C PRO A 136 5.79 -9.17 -12.49
N VAL A 137 5.53 -10.40 -12.06
CA VAL A 137 5.73 -11.58 -12.90
C VAL A 137 4.41 -11.92 -13.58
N LEU A 138 3.31 -11.82 -12.83
CA LEU A 138 1.96 -11.95 -13.34
C LEU A 138 1.11 -10.90 -12.61
N ASN A 139 0.47 -10.02 -13.36
CA ASN A 139 -0.39 -9.00 -12.77
C ASN A 139 -1.74 -8.95 -13.47
N ALA A 140 -2.60 -9.91 -13.16
CA ALA A 140 -3.94 -9.99 -13.71
C ALA A 140 -4.81 -8.80 -13.27
N LEU A 141 -4.55 -8.22 -12.10
CA LEU A 141 -5.30 -7.09 -11.59
C LEU A 141 -5.02 -5.82 -12.39
N SER A 142 -3.76 -5.56 -12.70
CA SER A 142 -3.35 -4.40 -13.47
C SER A 142 -3.73 -4.55 -14.94
N SER A 143 -3.53 -5.72 -15.52
CA SER A 143 -3.84 -6.00 -16.92
C SER A 143 -5.32 -5.84 -17.23
N ARG A 144 -6.18 -6.23 -16.31
CA ARG A 144 -7.63 -6.10 -16.50
C ARG A 144 -8.09 -4.66 -16.62
N ALA A 145 -7.39 -3.76 -15.98
CA ALA A 145 -7.73 -2.35 -16.07
C ALA A 145 -7.35 -1.77 -17.43
N VAL A 146 -6.36 -2.33 -18.09
CA VAL A 146 -5.91 -1.90 -19.41
C VAL A 146 -6.78 -2.50 -20.51
N ASP A 147 -7.22 -3.75 -20.33
CA ASP A 147 -8.05 -4.48 -21.28
C ASP A 147 -9.55 -4.24 -21.06
N GLY A 148 -9.90 -3.09 -20.56
CA GLY A 148 -11.30 -2.71 -20.36
C GLY A 148 -12.11 -2.61 -21.66
N GLY A 149 -11.52 -2.87 -22.80
CA GLY A 149 -12.24 -3.07 -24.04
C GLY A 149 -12.71 -4.50 -24.14
N GLY A 150 -13.67 -4.87 -23.32
CA GLY A 150 -14.19 -6.21 -23.31
C GLY A 150 -14.62 -6.63 -24.70
N SER A 151 -14.07 -7.67 -25.15
CA SER A 151 -14.58 -8.41 -26.27
C SER A 151 -15.99 -8.84 -25.95
N GLY A 152 -16.93 -8.11 -26.43
CA GLY A 152 -18.27 -8.62 -26.54
C GLY A 152 -18.21 -9.76 -27.53
N GLU A 153 -18.01 -10.94 -27.04
CA GLU A 153 -18.23 -12.10 -27.84
C GLU A 153 -19.71 -12.21 -28.08
N SER A 154 -20.15 -11.58 -29.09
CA SER A 154 -21.42 -11.92 -29.60
C SER A 154 -21.29 -13.29 -30.25
N HIS A 155 -21.70 -14.29 -29.56
CA HIS A 155 -21.93 -15.55 -30.18
C HIS A 155 -23.19 -15.44 -31.00
N GLY A 156 -22.99 -15.07 -32.23
CA GLY A 156 -24.03 -15.24 -33.21
C GLY A 156 -24.17 -16.73 -33.44
N ASP A 157 -25.17 -17.30 -32.86
CA ASP A 157 -25.54 -18.61 -33.21
C ASP A 157 -26.35 -18.54 -34.47
N GLY A 158 -25.85 -19.20 -35.46
CA GLY A 158 -26.57 -19.46 -36.67
C GLY A 158 -27.27 -20.80 -36.59
#